data_712d650de935d45548410578c2be0ab1
#
_entry.id   712d650de935d45548410578c2be0ab1
#
_cell.length_a   1.000
_cell.length_b   1.000
_cell.length_c   1.000
_cell.angle_alpha   90.00
_cell.angle_beta   90.00
_cell.angle_gamma   90.00
#
_symmetry.space_group_name_H-M   'P 1'
#
loop_
_entity.id
_entity.type
_entity.pdbx_description
1 polymer ?
#
loop_
_entity_poly.entity_id
_entity_poly.type
_entity_poly.pdbx_seq_one_letter_code
_entity_poly.pdbx_strand_id
1 'polypeptide(L)'
;MGKITGFMEFERVKETYEAPVTRLHHYKEFVAALSDDEAKVQSARCMDCGIPFCNNGCPVNNIIPDFNELVFQGDWKNAIEVLHSTNNFPEFTGRICPAPCESACTLGINRDAVGIKSIEHAIIDKAWENGWVKPMPAKTKTSKKVAIVGSGPAGMAAAQQLARAGHDVTVYEKNDRVGGLLRYGIPDFKMEKWLIDRRVEQMQAEGVTFATGVYVGKEAMGAEVKNYSSKTVTPEQLMKDFDAVIISGGAEQPRDLPVPGRELEGIHYALEFLIPQNKEVAGDLQNGIRATGKHVVVIGGGDTGSDCVGTSNRHGANHVTQFELLPQPPEEENKPLVWPYWPTKLRTSSSHEEGCERDWSVGTKRFEGKNGKVEKLIGVRLEWQGGKMAEVPNSEFEIKADLVLLAMGFVSPAQQVLNAFGVDKDARGNAKAHVEGCLLYTSPSPRD
;
A
#
# COMPACT_ATOMS: atom_id res chain seq x y z
N MET A 1 -20.17 -24.05 1.23
CA MET A 1 -19.47 -24.46 2.48
C MET A 1 -18.30 -25.35 2.07
N GLY A 2 -17.10 -24.99 2.40
CA GLY A 2 -15.94 -25.83 2.18
C GLY A 2 -16.15 -27.25 2.75
N LYS A 3 -15.11 -27.97 3.03
CA LYS A 3 -15.28 -29.26 3.70
C LYS A 3 -15.71 -29.03 5.16
N ILE A 4 -16.83 -29.61 5.60
CA ILE A 4 -17.40 -29.41 6.97
C ILE A 4 -16.34 -29.58 8.07
N THR A 5 -15.41 -30.51 7.89
CA THR A 5 -14.33 -30.86 8.82
C THR A 5 -12.95 -30.31 8.37
N GLY A 6 -12.89 -29.58 7.25
CA GLY A 6 -11.63 -29.17 6.63
C GLY A 6 -10.72 -28.35 7.56
N PHE A 7 -11.28 -27.48 8.38
CA PHE A 7 -10.52 -26.71 9.38
C PHE A 7 -9.91 -27.58 10.50
N MET A 8 -10.37 -28.81 10.67
CA MET A 8 -9.81 -29.78 11.63
C MET A 8 -8.78 -30.71 10.97
N GLU A 9 -8.90 -30.93 9.67
CA GLU A 9 -8.08 -31.91 8.93
C GLU A 9 -6.86 -31.28 8.28
N PHE A 10 -6.97 -30.02 7.87
CA PHE A 10 -5.92 -29.34 7.12
C PHE A 10 -5.30 -28.20 7.91
N GLU A 11 -3.97 -28.17 7.94
CA GLU A 11 -3.23 -27.05 8.51
C GLU A 11 -3.14 -25.89 7.52
N ARG A 12 -2.85 -24.69 8.04
CA ARG A 12 -2.63 -23.52 7.19
C ARG A 12 -1.31 -23.68 6.43
N VAL A 13 -1.37 -23.62 5.12
CA VAL A 13 -0.19 -23.48 4.27
C VAL A 13 0.15 -21.99 4.20
N LYS A 14 1.40 -21.63 4.51
CA LYS A 14 1.93 -20.29 4.32
C LYS A 14 2.45 -20.18 2.89
N GLU A 15 2.34 -18.98 2.31
CA GLU A 15 3.04 -18.68 1.05
C GLU A 15 4.53 -19.00 1.19
N THR A 16 5.09 -19.61 0.18
CA THR A 16 6.52 -19.90 0.15
C THR A 16 7.26 -18.75 -0.51
N TYR A 17 8.43 -18.44 0.03
CA TYR A 17 9.30 -17.39 -0.48
C TYR A 17 10.60 -18.00 -0.99
N GLU A 18 11.13 -17.41 -2.03
CA GLU A 18 12.50 -17.68 -2.44
C GLU A 18 13.47 -17.37 -1.29
N ALA A 19 14.53 -18.17 -1.15
CA ALA A 19 15.49 -18.00 -0.06
C ALA A 19 16.11 -16.59 -0.04
N PRO A 20 16.30 -15.97 1.14
CA PRO A 20 16.83 -14.61 1.25
C PRO A 20 18.12 -14.38 0.46
N VAL A 21 19.05 -15.36 0.50
CA VAL A 21 20.33 -15.29 -0.21
C VAL A 21 20.16 -15.18 -1.74
N THR A 22 19.12 -15.78 -2.30
CA THR A 22 18.84 -15.75 -3.74
C THR A 22 18.09 -14.47 -4.13
N ARG A 23 17.00 -14.15 -3.42
CA ARG A 23 16.12 -13.03 -3.74
C ARG A 23 16.77 -11.66 -3.58
N LEU A 24 17.86 -11.54 -2.82
CA LEU A 24 18.65 -10.32 -2.70
C LEU A 24 19.36 -9.90 -4.00
N HIS A 25 19.51 -10.82 -4.96
CA HIS A 25 20.19 -10.54 -6.22
C HIS A 25 19.27 -10.05 -7.34
N HIS A 26 17.99 -9.86 -7.08
CA HIS A 26 17.03 -9.36 -8.07
C HIS A 26 15.91 -8.51 -7.45
N TYR A 27 15.14 -7.84 -8.32
CA TYR A 27 13.97 -7.02 -7.94
C TYR A 27 12.64 -7.67 -8.37
N LYS A 28 12.63 -8.92 -8.78
CA LYS A 28 11.39 -9.64 -9.14
C LYS A 28 10.62 -10.07 -7.90
N GLU A 29 9.31 -10.27 -8.04
CA GLU A 29 8.52 -10.96 -7.03
C GLU A 29 9.16 -12.31 -6.70
N PHE A 30 9.15 -12.66 -5.43
CA PHE A 30 9.74 -13.90 -4.91
C PHE A 30 8.74 -14.74 -4.10
N VAL A 31 7.46 -14.33 -4.12
CA VAL A 31 6.36 -15.07 -3.49
C VAL A 31 5.85 -16.10 -4.48
N ALA A 32 5.84 -17.37 -4.10
CA ALA A 32 5.16 -18.40 -4.87
C ALA A 32 3.67 -18.42 -4.51
N ALA A 33 2.80 -18.23 -5.49
CA ALA A 33 1.37 -18.45 -5.32
C ALA A 33 1.09 -19.91 -4.94
N LEU A 34 -0.03 -20.15 -4.25
CA LEU A 34 -0.51 -21.49 -3.98
C LEU A 34 -0.81 -22.22 -5.30
N SER A 35 -0.41 -23.49 -5.39
CA SER A 35 -0.90 -24.36 -6.44
C SER A 35 -2.42 -24.55 -6.35
N ASP A 36 -3.05 -25.03 -7.41
CA ASP A 36 -4.48 -25.31 -7.44
C ASP A 36 -4.92 -26.21 -6.29
N ASP A 37 -4.16 -27.28 -6.02
CA ASP A 37 -4.46 -28.24 -4.96
C ASP A 37 -4.28 -27.62 -3.57
N GLU A 38 -3.24 -26.82 -3.36
CA GLU A 38 -3.02 -26.10 -2.11
C GLU A 38 -4.12 -25.07 -1.87
N ALA A 39 -4.48 -24.28 -2.88
CA ALA A 39 -5.56 -23.30 -2.77
C ALA A 39 -6.90 -23.97 -2.46
N LYS A 40 -7.19 -25.12 -3.09
CA LYS A 40 -8.38 -25.94 -2.82
C LYS A 40 -8.39 -26.45 -1.38
N VAL A 41 -7.26 -26.98 -0.89
CA VAL A 41 -7.11 -27.44 0.50
C VAL A 41 -7.25 -26.27 1.49
N GLN A 42 -6.65 -25.11 1.21
CA GLN A 42 -6.80 -23.94 2.06
C GLN A 42 -8.23 -23.39 2.09
N SER A 43 -8.92 -23.42 0.95
CA SER A 43 -10.33 -23.02 0.85
C SER A 43 -11.25 -23.96 1.63
N ALA A 44 -10.92 -25.26 1.68
CA ALA A 44 -11.66 -26.25 2.48
C ALA A 44 -11.66 -25.94 3.98
N ARG A 45 -10.73 -25.12 4.47
CA ARG A 45 -10.66 -24.70 5.88
C ARG A 45 -11.72 -23.64 6.25
N CYS A 46 -12.38 -23.05 5.26
CA CYS A 46 -13.43 -22.07 5.51
C CYS A 46 -14.66 -22.76 6.14
N MET A 47 -15.09 -22.26 7.30
CA MET A 47 -16.23 -22.80 8.04
C MET A 47 -17.59 -22.28 7.53
N ASP A 48 -17.59 -21.35 6.56
CA ASP A 48 -18.81 -20.69 6.06
C ASP A 48 -19.68 -20.14 7.20
N CYS A 49 -19.09 -19.25 7.97
CA CYS A 49 -19.75 -18.71 9.17
C CYS A 49 -21.00 -17.94 8.81
N GLY A 50 -22.14 -18.20 9.50
CA GLY A 50 -23.40 -17.48 9.31
C GLY A 50 -23.29 -15.95 9.55
N ILE A 51 -22.29 -15.53 10.33
CA ILE A 51 -21.83 -14.14 10.46
C ILE A 51 -20.37 -14.10 10.03
N PRO A 52 -20.06 -13.76 8.78
CA PRO A 52 -18.70 -13.77 8.25
C PRO A 52 -17.93 -12.53 8.67
N PHE A 53 -17.34 -12.53 9.86
CA PHE A 53 -16.52 -11.42 10.36
C PHE A 53 -15.38 -11.04 9.40
N CYS A 54 -14.88 -12.00 8.62
CA CYS A 54 -13.88 -11.74 7.59
C CYS A 54 -14.36 -10.75 6.53
N ASN A 55 -15.65 -10.76 6.14
CA ASN A 55 -16.21 -9.79 5.20
C ASN A 55 -16.17 -8.39 5.81
N ASN A 56 -16.59 -8.25 7.08
CA ASN A 56 -16.55 -6.95 7.78
C ASN A 56 -15.12 -6.49 8.08
N GLY A 57 -14.19 -7.41 8.27
CA GLY A 57 -12.77 -7.12 8.43
C GLY A 57 -12.08 -6.70 7.12
N CYS A 58 -12.70 -6.93 5.99
CA CYS A 58 -12.19 -6.52 4.68
C CYS A 58 -12.69 -5.09 4.34
N PRO A 59 -11.81 -4.11 4.11
CA PRO A 59 -12.23 -2.73 3.77
C PRO A 59 -13.07 -2.61 2.49
N VAL A 60 -12.97 -3.57 1.57
CA VAL A 60 -13.79 -3.63 0.35
C VAL A 60 -14.95 -4.61 0.47
N ASN A 61 -15.16 -5.19 1.65
CA ASN A 61 -16.25 -6.14 1.95
C ASN A 61 -16.31 -7.34 0.99
N ASN A 62 -15.18 -7.96 0.71
CA ASN A 62 -15.13 -9.16 -0.12
C ASN A 62 -16.06 -10.26 0.44
N ILE A 63 -16.77 -10.95 -0.45
CA ILE A 63 -17.67 -12.06 -0.14
C ILE A 63 -16.83 -13.33 0.00
N ILE A 64 -16.10 -13.42 1.12
CA ILE A 64 -15.00 -14.36 1.33
C ILE A 64 -15.45 -15.82 1.42
N PRO A 65 -16.50 -16.18 2.17
CA PRO A 65 -16.96 -17.58 2.21
C PRO A 65 -17.34 -18.13 0.83
N ASP A 66 -17.99 -17.29 0.00
CA ASP A 66 -18.50 -17.70 -1.31
C ASP A 66 -17.35 -18.04 -2.28
N PHE A 67 -16.33 -17.17 -2.39
CA PHE A 67 -15.22 -17.49 -3.27
C PHE A 67 -14.38 -18.66 -2.74
N ASN A 68 -14.28 -18.84 -1.40
CA ASN A 68 -13.63 -20.02 -0.82
C ASN A 68 -14.35 -21.31 -1.17
N GLU A 69 -15.69 -21.31 -1.10
CA GLU A 69 -16.50 -22.46 -1.52
C GLU A 69 -16.27 -22.81 -2.99
N LEU A 70 -16.33 -21.81 -3.87
CA LEU A 70 -16.13 -22.00 -5.31
C LEU A 70 -14.74 -22.54 -5.63
N VAL A 71 -13.68 -22.05 -4.98
CA VAL A 71 -12.32 -22.59 -5.13
C VAL A 71 -12.25 -24.05 -4.63
N PHE A 72 -12.88 -24.37 -3.50
CA PHE A 72 -12.95 -25.73 -2.99
C PHE A 72 -13.62 -26.68 -3.97
N GLN A 73 -14.70 -26.26 -4.62
CA GLN A 73 -15.39 -27.02 -5.65
C GLN A 73 -14.62 -27.09 -6.98
N GLY A 74 -13.57 -26.29 -7.15
CA GLY A 74 -12.82 -26.16 -8.41
C GLY A 74 -13.47 -25.24 -9.43
N ASP A 75 -14.48 -24.50 -9.04
CA ASP A 75 -15.19 -23.53 -9.89
C ASP A 75 -14.51 -22.15 -9.86
N TRP A 76 -13.31 -22.11 -10.38
CA TRP A 76 -12.46 -20.92 -10.40
C TRP A 76 -13.05 -19.75 -11.17
N LYS A 77 -13.82 -20.06 -12.21
CA LYS A 77 -14.44 -19.02 -13.05
C LYS A 77 -15.51 -18.24 -12.29
N ASN A 78 -16.36 -18.91 -11.56
CA ASN A 78 -17.33 -18.24 -10.70
C ASN A 78 -16.65 -17.62 -9.48
N ALA A 79 -15.56 -18.18 -8.97
CA ALA A 79 -14.78 -17.59 -7.88
C ALA A 79 -14.26 -16.20 -8.24
N ILE A 80 -13.70 -15.99 -9.44
CA ILE A 80 -13.26 -14.67 -9.87
C ILE A 80 -14.43 -13.70 -10.10
N GLU A 81 -15.58 -14.16 -10.55
CA GLU A 81 -16.76 -13.32 -10.71
C GLU A 81 -17.25 -12.78 -9.35
N VAL A 82 -17.29 -13.66 -8.32
CA VAL A 82 -17.61 -13.25 -6.95
C VAL A 82 -16.58 -12.27 -6.42
N LEU A 83 -15.30 -12.55 -6.57
CA LEU A 83 -14.21 -11.69 -6.10
C LEU A 83 -14.24 -10.33 -6.78
N HIS A 84 -14.43 -10.25 -8.09
CA HIS A 84 -14.56 -9.00 -8.83
C HIS A 84 -15.82 -8.21 -8.53
N SER A 85 -16.84 -8.81 -7.91
CA SER A 85 -18.05 -8.08 -7.54
C SER A 85 -17.83 -7.02 -6.47
N THR A 86 -16.76 -7.18 -5.67
CA THR A 86 -16.41 -6.27 -4.57
C THR A 86 -15.01 -5.69 -4.70
N ASN A 87 -14.08 -6.36 -5.40
CA ASN A 87 -12.69 -5.96 -5.55
C ASN A 87 -12.30 -5.80 -7.01
N ASN A 88 -11.96 -4.59 -7.41
CA ASN A 88 -11.55 -4.31 -8.79
C ASN A 88 -10.17 -4.93 -9.13
N PHE A 89 -9.27 -5.01 -8.16
CA PHE A 89 -7.85 -5.32 -8.39
C PHE A 89 -7.30 -6.37 -7.43
N PRO A 90 -7.82 -7.62 -7.48
CA PRO A 90 -7.36 -8.68 -6.60
C PRO A 90 -5.87 -9.00 -6.75
N GLU A 91 -5.27 -8.72 -7.92
CA GLU A 91 -3.83 -8.90 -8.13
C GLU A 91 -2.97 -7.98 -7.27
N PHE A 92 -3.48 -6.79 -6.89
CA PHE A 92 -2.78 -5.90 -5.98
C PHE A 92 -3.00 -6.33 -4.53
N THR A 93 -4.26 -6.51 -4.12
CA THR A 93 -4.60 -6.87 -2.75
C THR A 93 -4.12 -8.27 -2.38
N GLY A 94 -4.19 -9.24 -3.27
CA GLY A 94 -3.66 -10.58 -3.06
C GLY A 94 -2.14 -10.62 -2.78
N ARG A 95 -1.40 -9.61 -3.26
CA ARG A 95 0.05 -9.50 -3.03
C ARG A 95 0.42 -8.64 -1.81
N ILE A 96 -0.15 -7.45 -1.70
CA ILE A 96 0.33 -6.42 -0.75
C ILE A 96 -0.63 -6.10 0.40
N CYS A 97 -1.87 -6.58 0.38
CA CYS A 97 -2.81 -6.33 1.46
C CYS A 97 -2.30 -6.97 2.77
N PRO A 98 -2.37 -6.26 3.92
CA PRO A 98 -2.04 -6.82 5.23
C PRO A 98 -3.03 -7.88 5.71
N ALA A 99 -4.12 -8.10 4.98
CA ALA A 99 -5.16 -9.11 5.22
C ALA A 99 -5.89 -8.97 6.57
N PRO A 100 -6.52 -7.82 6.86
CA PRO A 100 -7.31 -7.66 8.09
C PRO A 100 -8.48 -8.65 8.17
N CYS A 101 -8.96 -9.16 7.04
CA CYS A 101 -9.94 -10.23 6.96
C CYS A 101 -9.47 -11.53 7.64
N GLU A 102 -8.17 -11.85 7.56
CA GLU A 102 -7.60 -13.03 8.26
C GLU A 102 -7.56 -12.81 9.77
N SER A 103 -7.27 -11.59 10.23
CA SER A 103 -7.34 -11.24 11.65
C SER A 103 -8.76 -11.34 12.21
N ALA A 104 -9.77 -11.01 11.40
CA ALA A 104 -11.19 -11.10 11.74
C ALA A 104 -11.79 -12.50 11.53
N CYS A 105 -11.05 -13.44 10.93
CA CYS A 105 -11.54 -14.79 10.69
C CYS A 105 -11.88 -15.50 12.00
N THR A 106 -13.11 -16.04 12.11
CA THR A 106 -13.59 -16.77 13.30
C THR A 106 -12.71 -17.98 13.62
N LEU A 107 -12.22 -18.69 12.61
CA LEU A 107 -11.28 -19.81 12.81
C LEU A 107 -10.00 -19.34 13.52
N GLY A 108 -9.58 -18.10 13.27
CA GLY A 108 -8.42 -17.48 13.90
C GLY A 108 -8.47 -17.38 15.43
N ILE A 109 -9.64 -17.55 16.07
CA ILE A 109 -9.79 -17.53 17.54
C ILE A 109 -9.07 -18.72 18.18
N ASN A 110 -9.22 -19.92 17.61
CA ASN A 110 -8.74 -21.17 18.21
C ASN A 110 -7.63 -21.86 17.41
N ARG A 111 -7.46 -21.50 16.13
CA ARG A 111 -6.49 -22.07 15.19
C ARG A 111 -5.92 -20.98 14.28
N ASP A 112 -5.05 -21.36 13.37
CA ASP A 112 -4.63 -20.45 12.29
C ASP A 112 -5.83 -20.07 11.41
N ALA A 113 -5.99 -18.78 11.13
CA ALA A 113 -7.02 -18.28 10.23
C ALA A 113 -6.92 -18.91 8.83
N VAL A 114 -7.99 -18.87 8.06
CA VAL A 114 -7.95 -19.22 6.64
C VAL A 114 -6.97 -18.28 5.91
N GLY A 115 -6.16 -18.80 5.00
CA GLY A 115 -5.23 -18.03 4.17
C GLY A 115 -5.99 -17.28 3.06
N ILE A 116 -6.82 -16.31 3.44
CA ILE A 116 -7.75 -15.62 2.55
C ILE A 116 -7.00 -14.88 1.45
N LYS A 117 -5.95 -14.14 1.81
CA LYS A 117 -5.14 -13.38 0.86
C LYS A 117 -4.47 -14.28 -0.17
N SER A 118 -3.93 -15.42 0.25
CA SER A 118 -3.28 -16.38 -0.65
C SER A 118 -4.27 -17.02 -1.61
N ILE A 119 -5.51 -17.29 -1.17
CA ILE A 119 -6.58 -17.78 -2.03
C ILE A 119 -7.00 -16.72 -3.05
N GLU A 120 -7.18 -15.48 -2.61
CA GLU A 120 -7.46 -14.33 -3.49
C GLU A 120 -6.39 -14.17 -4.57
N HIS A 121 -5.11 -14.28 -4.19
CA HIS A 121 -3.97 -14.25 -5.10
C HIS A 121 -4.06 -15.38 -6.14
N ALA A 122 -4.30 -16.62 -5.71
CA ALA A 122 -4.45 -17.75 -6.60
C ALA A 122 -5.63 -17.61 -7.57
N ILE A 123 -6.77 -17.09 -7.11
CA ILE A 123 -7.95 -16.86 -7.96
C ILE A 123 -7.62 -15.90 -9.11
N ILE A 124 -7.02 -14.75 -8.79
CA ILE A 124 -6.80 -13.72 -9.82
C ILE A 124 -5.71 -14.11 -10.81
N ASP A 125 -4.62 -14.72 -10.35
CA ASP A 125 -3.56 -15.15 -11.26
C ASP A 125 -4.08 -16.22 -12.22
N LYS A 126 -4.80 -17.22 -11.71
CA LYS A 126 -5.46 -18.23 -12.54
C LYS A 126 -6.48 -17.63 -13.52
N ALA A 127 -7.21 -16.60 -13.09
CA ALA A 127 -8.18 -15.94 -13.96
C ALA A 127 -7.54 -15.21 -15.14
N TRP A 128 -6.39 -14.57 -14.91
CA TRP A 128 -5.61 -13.94 -15.98
C TRP A 128 -4.99 -14.98 -16.91
N GLU A 129 -4.38 -16.04 -16.38
CA GLU A 129 -3.79 -17.12 -17.16
C GLU A 129 -4.79 -17.79 -18.13
N ASN A 130 -6.04 -17.95 -17.68
CA ASN A 130 -7.09 -18.54 -18.48
C ASN A 130 -7.87 -17.53 -19.34
N GLY A 131 -7.49 -16.25 -19.32
CA GLY A 131 -8.15 -15.20 -20.10
C GLY A 131 -9.60 -14.92 -19.68
N TRP A 132 -9.95 -15.17 -18.42
CA TRP A 132 -11.30 -14.88 -17.90
C TRP A 132 -11.47 -13.41 -17.54
N VAL A 133 -10.38 -12.71 -17.20
CA VAL A 133 -10.40 -11.27 -16.98
C VAL A 133 -10.40 -10.57 -18.33
N LYS A 134 -11.57 -10.07 -18.72
CA LYS A 134 -11.78 -9.39 -20.01
C LYS A 134 -12.27 -7.97 -19.82
N PRO A 135 -12.01 -7.08 -20.77
CA PRO A 135 -12.64 -5.75 -20.78
C PRO A 135 -14.17 -5.85 -20.77
N MET A 136 -14.80 -5.01 -20.00
CA MET A 136 -16.27 -4.93 -19.86
C MET A 136 -16.75 -3.52 -20.26
N PRO A 137 -16.70 -3.14 -21.55
CA PRO A 137 -17.15 -1.83 -21.98
C PRO A 137 -18.66 -1.68 -21.75
N ALA A 138 -19.08 -0.49 -21.34
CA ALA A 138 -20.49 -0.21 -21.14
C ALA A 138 -21.30 -0.39 -22.42
N LYS A 139 -22.45 -1.04 -22.31
CA LYS A 139 -23.39 -1.22 -23.43
C LYS A 139 -24.10 0.08 -23.83
N THR A 140 -24.27 0.99 -22.89
CA THR A 140 -24.96 2.27 -23.10
C THR A 140 -24.13 3.39 -22.50
N LYS A 141 -23.93 4.46 -23.26
CA LYS A 141 -23.24 5.68 -22.79
C LYS A 141 -24.25 6.66 -22.17
N THR A 142 -23.84 7.29 -21.07
CA THR A 142 -24.67 8.27 -20.33
C THR A 142 -24.49 9.70 -20.85
N SER A 143 -23.50 9.94 -21.72
CA SER A 143 -23.05 11.28 -22.18
C SER A 143 -22.52 12.17 -21.04
N LYS A 144 -22.28 11.61 -19.85
CA LYS A 144 -21.68 12.31 -18.72
C LYS A 144 -20.17 12.12 -18.73
N LYS A 145 -19.44 13.19 -18.44
CA LYS A 145 -17.98 13.23 -18.38
C LYS A 145 -17.52 13.35 -16.93
N VAL A 146 -16.61 12.49 -16.53
CA VAL A 146 -16.04 12.50 -15.17
C VAL A 146 -14.54 12.64 -15.24
N ALA A 147 -13.97 13.63 -14.55
CA ALA A 147 -12.54 13.75 -14.33
C ALA A 147 -12.17 13.10 -12.99
N ILE A 148 -11.05 12.36 -12.98
CA ILE A 148 -10.48 11.79 -11.76
C ILE A 148 -9.07 12.33 -11.60
N VAL A 149 -8.77 12.90 -10.46
CA VAL A 149 -7.45 13.47 -10.13
C VAL A 149 -6.69 12.47 -9.26
N GLY A 150 -5.69 11.83 -9.84
CA GLY A 150 -4.87 10.79 -9.22
C GLY A 150 -5.19 9.39 -9.73
N SER A 151 -4.16 8.65 -10.11
CA SER A 151 -4.22 7.29 -10.67
C SER A 151 -3.78 6.21 -9.69
N GLY A 152 -3.80 6.48 -8.39
CA GLY A 152 -3.64 5.45 -7.37
C GLY A 152 -4.80 4.45 -7.38
N PRO A 153 -4.77 3.39 -6.54
CA PRO A 153 -5.79 2.33 -6.54
C PRO A 153 -7.23 2.86 -6.45
N ALA A 154 -7.46 3.87 -5.60
CA ALA A 154 -8.78 4.47 -5.43
C ALA A 154 -9.28 5.14 -6.70
N GLY A 155 -8.42 5.95 -7.35
CA GLY A 155 -8.77 6.61 -8.62
C GLY A 155 -8.97 5.62 -9.76
N MET A 156 -8.14 4.59 -9.85
CA MET A 156 -8.31 3.50 -10.81
C MET A 156 -9.65 2.76 -10.62
N ALA A 157 -9.99 2.40 -9.36
CA ALA A 157 -11.24 1.69 -9.07
C ALA A 157 -12.47 2.55 -9.42
N ALA A 158 -12.46 3.82 -9.03
CA ALA A 158 -13.53 4.76 -9.42
C ALA A 158 -13.64 4.89 -10.95
N ALA A 159 -12.50 5.01 -11.65
CA ALA A 159 -12.47 5.13 -13.10
C ALA A 159 -13.08 3.91 -13.79
N GLN A 160 -12.71 2.71 -13.35
CA GLN A 160 -13.23 1.47 -13.93
C GLN A 160 -14.73 1.34 -13.73
N GLN A 161 -15.22 1.56 -12.52
CA GLN A 161 -16.65 1.44 -12.23
C GLN A 161 -17.50 2.48 -12.98
N LEU A 162 -17.02 3.72 -13.07
CA LEU A 162 -17.72 4.78 -13.80
C LEU A 162 -17.71 4.54 -15.32
N ALA A 163 -16.61 4.04 -15.89
CA ALA A 163 -16.55 3.67 -17.30
C ALA A 163 -17.51 2.51 -17.61
N ARG A 164 -17.56 1.49 -16.76
CA ARG A 164 -18.52 0.37 -16.86
C ARG A 164 -19.97 0.82 -16.71
N ALA A 165 -20.23 1.86 -15.92
CA ALA A 165 -21.55 2.50 -15.81
C ALA A 165 -21.92 3.34 -17.05
N GLY A 166 -21.00 3.56 -17.98
CA GLY A 166 -21.23 4.24 -19.24
C GLY A 166 -20.82 5.71 -19.30
N HIS A 167 -20.12 6.20 -18.28
CA HIS A 167 -19.60 7.58 -18.29
C HIS A 167 -18.30 7.67 -19.14
N ASP A 168 -18.03 8.86 -19.67
CA ASP A 168 -16.74 9.17 -20.27
C ASP A 168 -15.76 9.61 -19.18
N VAL A 169 -14.76 8.78 -18.91
CA VAL A 169 -13.86 8.97 -17.77
C VAL A 169 -12.46 9.33 -18.21
N THR A 170 -11.91 10.41 -17.65
CA THR A 170 -10.50 10.79 -17.82
C THR A 170 -9.82 10.85 -16.47
N VAL A 171 -8.74 10.09 -16.32
CA VAL A 171 -7.88 10.09 -15.13
C VAL A 171 -6.67 10.96 -15.40
N TYR A 172 -6.44 11.97 -14.57
CA TYR A 172 -5.29 12.85 -14.60
C TYR A 172 -4.24 12.38 -13.61
N GLU A 173 -3.04 12.10 -14.10
CA GLU A 173 -1.90 11.66 -13.30
C GLU A 173 -0.73 12.62 -13.48
N LYS A 174 -0.19 13.14 -12.38
CA LYS A 174 0.96 14.05 -12.40
C LYS A 174 2.26 13.38 -12.85
N ASN A 175 2.40 12.10 -12.53
CA ASN A 175 3.59 11.34 -12.92
C ASN A 175 3.49 10.84 -14.37
N ASP A 176 4.60 10.32 -14.87
CA ASP A 176 4.73 9.79 -16.23
C ASP A 176 3.96 8.49 -16.47
N ARG A 177 3.59 7.75 -15.40
CA ARG A 177 2.86 6.47 -15.48
C ARG A 177 1.77 6.37 -14.41
N VAL A 178 0.77 5.55 -14.71
CA VAL A 178 -0.37 5.25 -13.83
C VAL A 178 0.06 4.34 -12.68
N GLY A 179 -0.60 4.46 -11.53
CA GLY A 179 -0.49 3.53 -10.41
C GLY A 179 -0.20 4.17 -9.05
N GLY A 180 0.13 5.46 -8.99
CA GLY A 180 0.43 6.14 -7.71
C GLY A 180 1.50 5.41 -6.90
N LEU A 181 1.32 5.25 -5.60
CA LEU A 181 2.28 4.58 -4.73
C LEU A 181 2.43 3.07 -4.98
N LEU A 182 1.48 2.41 -5.65
CA LEU A 182 1.68 1.03 -6.12
C LEU A 182 2.87 0.94 -7.08
N ARG A 183 3.02 1.94 -7.95
CA ARG A 183 4.12 2.01 -8.90
C ARG A 183 5.39 2.61 -8.32
N TYR A 184 5.23 3.74 -7.65
CA TYR A 184 6.38 4.58 -7.28
C TYR A 184 6.87 4.34 -5.85
N GLY A 185 6.02 3.86 -4.93
CA GLY A 185 6.37 3.58 -3.54
C GLY A 185 6.77 2.14 -3.31
N ILE A 186 5.92 1.20 -3.69
CA ILE A 186 6.11 -0.24 -3.45
C ILE A 186 7.20 -0.79 -4.38
N PRO A 187 8.23 -1.48 -3.87
CA PRO A 187 9.26 -2.09 -4.72
C PRO A 187 8.73 -3.25 -5.58
N ASP A 188 9.36 -3.49 -6.74
CA ASP A 188 9.00 -4.59 -7.65
C ASP A 188 9.09 -5.97 -7.00
N PHE A 189 10.03 -6.16 -6.08
CA PHE A 189 10.16 -7.42 -5.34
C PHE A 189 8.98 -7.73 -4.37
N LYS A 190 8.08 -6.76 -4.16
CA LYS A 190 6.79 -6.95 -3.46
C LYS A 190 5.64 -7.08 -4.43
N MET A 191 5.69 -6.34 -5.55
CA MET A 191 4.67 -6.33 -6.59
C MET A 191 5.25 -5.78 -7.89
N GLU A 192 5.39 -6.62 -8.91
CA GLU A 192 5.91 -6.23 -10.23
C GLU A 192 4.94 -5.29 -10.96
N LYS A 193 5.49 -4.29 -11.67
CA LYS A 193 4.69 -3.19 -12.23
C LYS A 193 3.95 -3.55 -13.51
N TRP A 194 4.33 -4.63 -14.19
CA TRP A 194 3.59 -5.15 -15.35
C TRP A 194 2.13 -5.54 -14.98
N LEU A 195 1.87 -5.87 -13.71
CA LEU A 195 0.51 -6.11 -13.20
C LEU A 195 -0.38 -4.87 -13.33
N ILE A 196 0.20 -3.69 -13.05
CA ILE A 196 -0.50 -2.41 -13.20
C ILE A 196 -0.71 -2.13 -14.69
N ASP A 197 0.32 -2.34 -15.51
CA ASP A 197 0.24 -2.07 -16.95
C ASP A 197 -0.84 -2.92 -17.62
N ARG A 198 -0.89 -4.22 -17.32
CA ARG A 198 -1.94 -5.13 -17.78
C ARG A 198 -3.35 -4.66 -17.40
N ARG A 199 -3.51 -4.17 -16.17
CA ARG A 199 -4.80 -3.65 -15.70
C ARG A 199 -5.17 -2.32 -16.38
N VAL A 200 -4.20 -1.45 -16.60
CA VAL A 200 -4.39 -0.20 -17.34
C VAL A 200 -4.85 -0.48 -18.77
N GLU A 201 -4.23 -1.42 -19.48
CA GLU A 201 -4.65 -1.85 -20.82
C GLU A 201 -6.11 -2.32 -20.84
N GLN A 202 -6.51 -3.14 -19.88
CA GLN A 202 -7.90 -3.59 -19.75
C GLN A 202 -8.84 -2.39 -19.53
N MET A 203 -8.50 -1.46 -18.64
CA MET A 203 -9.33 -0.29 -18.34
C MET A 203 -9.44 0.65 -19.56
N GLN A 204 -8.36 0.81 -20.33
CA GLN A 204 -8.40 1.56 -21.59
C GLN A 204 -9.35 0.91 -22.60
N ALA A 205 -9.33 -0.43 -22.70
CA ALA A 205 -10.29 -1.16 -23.55
C ALA A 205 -11.74 -1.07 -23.03
N GLU A 206 -11.96 -0.74 -21.76
CA GLU A 206 -13.27 -0.42 -21.16
C GLU A 206 -13.68 1.04 -21.39
N GLY A 207 -12.80 1.86 -21.94
CA GLY A 207 -13.07 3.26 -22.31
C GLY A 207 -12.55 4.31 -21.33
N VAL A 208 -11.66 3.93 -20.38
CA VAL A 208 -10.97 4.89 -19.51
C VAL A 208 -9.84 5.57 -20.28
N THR A 209 -9.77 6.89 -20.22
CA THR A 209 -8.65 7.67 -20.73
C THR A 209 -7.70 8.03 -19.59
N PHE A 210 -6.40 7.77 -19.75
CA PHE A 210 -5.36 8.18 -18.81
C PHE A 210 -4.52 9.32 -19.40
N ALA A 211 -4.50 10.47 -18.72
CA ALA A 211 -3.70 11.64 -19.04
C ALA A 211 -2.53 11.74 -18.04
N THR A 212 -1.41 11.09 -18.36
CA THR A 212 -0.19 11.11 -17.54
C THR A 212 0.67 12.34 -17.82
N GLY A 213 1.55 12.70 -16.90
CA GLY A 213 2.37 13.92 -16.97
C GLY A 213 1.54 15.20 -16.87
N VAL A 214 0.34 15.14 -16.28
CA VAL A 214 -0.58 16.28 -16.15
C VAL A 214 -0.87 16.54 -14.68
N TYR A 215 -0.37 17.66 -14.18
CA TYR A 215 -0.67 18.14 -12.84
C TYR A 215 -1.99 18.92 -12.83
N VAL A 216 -2.82 18.66 -11.82
CA VAL A 216 -4.07 19.41 -11.58
C VAL A 216 -3.87 20.38 -10.41
N GLY A 217 -3.91 21.68 -10.70
CA GLY A 217 -3.71 22.72 -9.69
C GLY A 217 -3.65 24.11 -10.31
N LYS A 218 -3.59 25.16 -9.46
CA LYS A 218 -3.53 26.57 -9.92
C LYS A 218 -2.13 26.99 -10.34
N GLU A 219 -1.12 26.42 -9.69
CA GLU A 219 0.29 26.74 -9.90
C GLU A 219 1.07 25.44 -10.10
N ALA A 220 2.21 25.53 -10.80
CA ALA A 220 3.14 24.41 -10.86
C ALA A 220 3.54 24.06 -9.42
N MET A 221 3.62 22.75 -9.14
CA MET A 221 4.06 22.29 -7.81
C MET A 221 5.42 22.87 -7.48
N GLY A 222 5.58 23.36 -6.24
CA GLY A 222 6.86 23.81 -5.73
C GLY A 222 7.91 22.69 -5.75
N ALA A 223 9.17 23.04 -5.60
CA ALA A 223 10.32 22.13 -5.68
C ALA A 223 10.30 20.96 -4.67
N GLU A 224 9.41 21.00 -3.67
CA GLU A 224 9.31 20.01 -2.59
C GLU A 224 8.78 18.65 -3.05
N VAL A 225 8.04 18.58 -4.17
CA VAL A 225 7.60 17.33 -4.76
C VAL A 225 8.14 17.27 -6.19
N LYS A 226 9.02 16.30 -6.47
CA LYS A 226 9.55 16.07 -7.82
C LYS A 226 8.39 15.88 -8.79
N ASN A 227 8.06 16.93 -9.53
CA ASN A 227 6.97 16.95 -10.48
C ASN A 227 7.49 16.46 -11.82
N TYR A 228 6.96 15.35 -12.28
CA TYR A 228 7.23 14.81 -13.63
C TYR A 228 6.23 15.32 -14.66
N SER A 229 5.38 16.27 -14.28
CA SER A 229 4.34 16.82 -15.16
C SER A 229 4.94 17.78 -16.17
N SER A 230 4.55 17.60 -17.40
CA SER A 230 4.85 18.53 -18.51
C SER A 230 3.74 19.56 -18.74
N LYS A 231 2.57 19.35 -18.12
CA LYS A 231 1.36 20.16 -18.31
C LYS A 231 0.62 20.36 -17.01
N THR A 232 0.05 21.55 -16.83
CA THR A 232 -0.88 21.86 -15.73
C THR A 232 -2.28 22.11 -16.26
N VAL A 233 -3.28 21.57 -15.57
CA VAL A 233 -4.71 21.81 -15.83
C VAL A 233 -5.32 22.40 -14.55
N THR A 234 -6.10 23.48 -14.69
CA THR A 234 -6.69 24.13 -13.51
C THR A 234 -8.00 23.46 -13.09
N PRO A 235 -8.39 23.56 -11.80
CA PRO A 235 -9.69 23.13 -11.35
C PRO A 235 -10.85 23.75 -12.11
N GLU A 236 -10.75 25.04 -12.45
CA GLU A 236 -11.77 25.77 -13.20
C GLU A 236 -11.97 25.16 -14.60
N GLN A 237 -10.88 24.74 -15.24
CA GLN A 237 -10.93 24.05 -16.54
C GLN A 237 -11.64 22.69 -16.40
N LEU A 238 -11.31 21.90 -15.38
CA LEU A 238 -11.98 20.61 -15.14
C LEU A 238 -13.45 20.78 -14.83
N MET A 239 -13.82 21.73 -13.97
CA MET A 239 -15.22 21.99 -13.61
C MET A 239 -16.05 22.52 -14.80
N LYS A 240 -15.41 23.11 -15.81
CA LYS A 240 -16.07 23.56 -17.04
C LYS A 240 -16.26 22.40 -18.02
N ASP A 241 -15.27 21.51 -18.15
CA ASP A 241 -15.22 20.50 -19.22
C ASP A 241 -15.85 19.16 -18.81
N PHE A 242 -16.09 18.96 -17.52
CA PHE A 242 -16.62 17.72 -16.93
C PHE A 242 -17.86 17.97 -16.09
N ASP A 243 -18.77 16.99 -16.06
CA ASP A 243 -19.98 17.02 -15.21
C ASP A 243 -19.68 16.78 -13.72
N ALA A 244 -18.57 16.05 -13.44
CA ALA A 244 -18.12 15.79 -12.09
C ALA A 244 -16.59 15.63 -12.02
N VAL A 245 -16.01 15.94 -10.85
CA VAL A 245 -14.57 15.77 -10.58
C VAL A 245 -14.41 14.96 -9.29
N ILE A 246 -13.63 13.90 -9.36
CA ILE A 246 -13.25 13.08 -8.20
C ILE A 246 -11.80 13.36 -7.85
N ILE A 247 -11.52 13.73 -6.60
CA ILE A 247 -10.17 13.95 -6.09
C ILE A 247 -9.72 12.69 -5.34
N SER A 248 -8.74 11.98 -5.88
CA SER A 248 -8.18 10.74 -5.33
C SER A 248 -6.64 10.77 -5.31
N GLY A 249 -6.08 11.94 -4.99
CA GLY A 249 -4.63 12.19 -5.04
C GLY A 249 -3.80 11.48 -3.96
N GLY A 250 -4.42 10.73 -3.05
CA GLY A 250 -3.73 10.02 -1.96
C GLY A 250 -3.14 10.96 -0.91
N ALA A 251 -2.31 10.44 -0.01
CA ALA A 251 -1.56 11.19 0.99
C ALA A 251 -0.07 11.13 0.65
N GLU A 252 0.52 12.28 0.35
CA GLU A 252 1.93 12.36 -0.05
C GLU A 252 2.74 13.37 0.78
N GLN A 253 2.10 14.13 1.68
CA GLN A 253 2.83 15.02 2.59
C GLN A 253 3.54 14.17 3.65
N PRO A 254 4.89 14.02 3.58
CA PRO A 254 5.61 13.18 4.52
C PRO A 254 5.61 13.79 5.93
N ARG A 255 5.66 12.92 6.94
CA ARG A 255 5.96 13.35 8.30
C ARG A 255 7.45 13.64 8.42
N ASP A 256 7.80 14.82 8.86
CA ASP A 256 9.20 15.20 9.10
C ASP A 256 9.63 14.95 10.55
N LEU A 257 10.95 15.00 10.78
CA LEU A 257 11.60 14.84 12.07
C LEU A 257 12.45 16.09 12.35
N PRO A 258 11.85 17.16 12.90
CA PRO A 258 12.52 18.45 13.09
C PRO A 258 13.44 18.44 14.32
N VAL A 259 14.55 17.71 14.23
CA VAL A 259 15.61 17.64 15.25
C VAL A 259 16.88 18.32 14.74
N PRO A 260 17.79 18.77 15.62
CA PRO A 260 19.07 19.33 15.20
C PRO A 260 19.83 18.41 14.26
N GLY A 261 20.41 18.96 13.19
CA GLY A 261 21.15 18.21 12.17
C GLY A 261 20.27 17.60 11.07
N ARG A 262 18.93 17.86 11.08
CA ARG A 262 18.00 17.37 10.04
C ARG A 262 18.39 17.84 8.63
N GLU A 263 19.06 18.97 8.54
CA GLU A 263 19.52 19.61 7.29
C GLU A 263 20.76 18.94 6.68
N LEU A 264 21.42 18.00 7.36
CA LEU A 264 22.61 17.33 6.85
C LEU A 264 22.28 16.48 5.62
N GLU A 265 23.18 16.49 4.64
CA GLU A 265 23.13 15.61 3.47
C GLU A 265 23.18 14.15 3.93
N GLY A 266 22.35 13.30 3.32
CA GLY A 266 22.23 11.88 3.65
C GLY A 266 20.99 11.56 4.52
N ILE A 267 20.16 12.56 4.85
CA ILE A 267 18.89 12.37 5.56
C ILE A 267 17.74 12.65 4.60
N HIS A 268 16.99 11.63 4.23
CA HIS A 268 15.99 11.68 3.17
C HIS A 268 14.64 11.11 3.60
N TYR A 269 13.57 11.56 2.99
CA TYR A 269 12.30 10.86 3.10
C TYR A 269 12.34 9.53 2.34
N ALA A 270 11.61 8.54 2.82
CA ALA A 270 11.57 7.21 2.21
C ALA A 270 11.26 7.22 0.71
N LEU A 271 10.31 8.05 0.26
CA LEU A 271 9.96 8.14 -1.15
C LEU A 271 11.04 8.77 -2.03
N GLU A 272 11.92 9.63 -1.48
CA GLU A 272 13.06 10.16 -2.23
C GLU A 272 14.08 9.05 -2.57
N PHE A 273 14.09 7.97 -1.79
CA PHE A 273 14.90 6.79 -2.01
C PHE A 273 14.19 5.75 -2.90
N LEU A 274 12.91 5.47 -2.62
CA LEU A 274 12.16 4.40 -3.28
C LEU A 274 11.74 4.76 -4.72
N ILE A 275 11.28 5.99 -4.98
CA ILE A 275 10.79 6.38 -6.30
C ILE A 275 11.87 6.27 -7.38
N PRO A 276 13.09 6.85 -7.22
CA PRO A 276 14.13 6.71 -8.23
C PRO A 276 14.56 5.26 -8.42
N GLN A 277 14.57 4.45 -7.36
CA GLN A 277 14.92 3.04 -7.47
C GLN A 277 13.87 2.25 -8.27
N ASN A 278 12.58 2.47 -8.02
CA ASN A 278 11.52 1.82 -8.79
C ASN A 278 11.54 2.25 -10.27
N LYS A 279 11.87 3.50 -10.55
CA LYS A 279 12.07 3.99 -11.92
C LYS A 279 13.27 3.33 -12.60
N GLU A 280 14.35 3.13 -11.88
CA GLU A 280 15.54 2.43 -12.42
C GLU A 280 15.22 0.97 -12.74
N VAL A 281 14.51 0.25 -11.87
CA VAL A 281 14.05 -1.12 -12.14
C VAL A 281 13.14 -1.17 -13.38
N ALA A 282 12.37 -0.12 -13.62
CA ALA A 282 11.56 0.04 -14.83
C ALA A 282 12.37 0.39 -16.10
N GLY A 283 13.68 0.55 -16.00
CA GLY A 283 14.57 0.87 -17.13
C GLY A 283 14.83 2.36 -17.34
N ASP A 284 14.33 3.24 -16.47
CA ASP A 284 14.59 4.67 -16.56
C ASP A 284 15.99 4.98 -16.00
N LEU A 285 16.74 5.86 -16.66
CA LEU A 285 18.02 6.34 -16.13
C LEU A 285 17.75 7.26 -14.92
N GLN A 286 18.23 6.87 -13.75
CA GLN A 286 18.10 7.65 -12.53
C GLN A 286 19.43 7.73 -11.77
N ASN A 287 19.76 8.92 -11.29
CA ASN A 287 20.85 9.14 -10.32
C ASN A 287 20.24 9.17 -8.90
N GLY A 288 19.63 8.06 -8.49
CA GLY A 288 19.00 7.93 -7.19
C GLY A 288 19.98 7.81 -6.03
N ILE A 289 19.45 7.96 -4.81
CA ILE A 289 20.17 7.72 -3.57
C ILE A 289 20.60 6.25 -3.54
N ARG A 290 21.84 5.96 -3.10
CA ARG A 290 22.37 4.61 -2.99
C ARG A 290 22.74 4.28 -1.56
N ALA A 291 22.40 3.06 -1.16
CA ALA A 291 22.76 2.50 0.15
C ALA A 291 24.07 1.66 0.10
N THR A 292 24.67 1.44 -1.06
CA THR A 292 25.86 0.60 -1.28
C THR A 292 26.98 0.99 -0.34
N GLY A 293 27.46 0.04 0.46
CA GLY A 293 28.57 0.21 1.39
C GLY A 293 28.29 1.10 2.60
N LYS A 294 27.03 1.54 2.80
CA LYS A 294 26.62 2.46 3.86
C LYS A 294 26.04 1.74 5.07
N HIS A 295 26.12 2.42 6.23
CA HIS A 295 25.31 2.12 7.39
C HIS A 295 24.02 2.91 7.26
N VAL A 296 22.92 2.19 7.06
CA VAL A 296 21.60 2.78 6.82
C VAL A 296 20.77 2.71 8.10
N VAL A 297 20.18 3.84 8.48
CA VAL A 297 19.20 3.91 9.56
C VAL A 297 17.83 4.24 8.97
N VAL A 298 16.84 3.37 9.20
CA VAL A 298 15.46 3.56 8.80
C VAL A 298 14.65 3.95 10.05
N ILE A 299 14.00 5.11 10.02
CA ILE A 299 13.16 5.59 11.12
C ILE A 299 11.70 5.37 10.75
N GLY A 300 11.07 4.42 11.45
CA GLY A 300 9.68 3.98 11.24
C GLY A 300 9.55 2.50 10.94
N GLY A 301 8.69 1.80 11.68
CA GLY A 301 8.51 0.34 11.67
C GLY A 301 7.41 -0.18 10.73
N GLY A 302 6.77 0.69 9.92
CA GLY A 302 5.69 0.32 8.99
C GLY A 302 6.19 -0.30 7.69
N ASP A 303 5.25 -0.58 6.76
CA ASP A 303 5.54 -1.21 5.47
C ASP A 303 6.52 -0.40 4.61
N THR A 304 6.39 0.93 4.61
CA THR A 304 7.36 1.81 3.92
C THR A 304 8.78 1.67 4.48
N GLY A 305 8.92 1.51 5.80
CA GLY A 305 10.21 1.23 6.44
C GLY A 305 10.77 -0.13 5.99
N SER A 306 9.91 -1.15 5.96
CA SER A 306 10.26 -2.47 5.44
C SER A 306 10.72 -2.44 3.97
N ASP A 307 10.09 -1.61 3.13
CA ASP A 307 10.49 -1.43 1.73
C ASP A 307 11.86 -0.74 1.62
N CYS A 308 12.12 0.24 2.49
CA CYS A 308 13.45 0.86 2.60
C CYS A 308 14.52 -0.14 3.02
N VAL A 309 14.24 -1.02 3.99
CA VAL A 309 15.14 -2.10 4.43
C VAL A 309 15.48 -3.03 3.27
N GLY A 310 14.46 -3.60 2.61
CA GLY A 310 14.67 -4.55 1.52
C GLY A 310 15.39 -3.94 0.31
N THR A 311 15.12 -2.67 0.01
CA THR A 311 15.82 -1.93 -1.05
C THR A 311 17.27 -1.65 -0.66
N SER A 312 17.54 -1.27 0.59
CA SER A 312 18.90 -1.03 1.09
C SER A 312 19.76 -2.29 1.04
N ASN A 313 19.19 -3.45 1.41
CA ASN A 313 19.87 -4.74 1.32
C ASN A 313 20.24 -5.09 -0.13
N ARG A 314 19.31 -4.89 -1.09
CA ARG A 314 19.58 -5.10 -2.54
C ARG A 314 20.61 -4.14 -3.11
N HIS A 315 20.74 -2.94 -2.54
CA HIS A 315 21.83 -2.02 -2.87
C HIS A 315 23.20 -2.45 -2.33
N GLY A 316 23.27 -3.46 -1.45
CA GLY A 316 24.50 -3.86 -0.79
C GLY A 316 24.91 -2.90 0.34
N ALA A 317 23.97 -2.50 1.18
CA ALA A 317 24.28 -1.79 2.41
C ALA A 317 25.18 -2.64 3.32
N ASN A 318 26.13 -2.01 4.02
CA ASN A 318 26.97 -2.72 4.98
C ASN A 318 26.19 -3.14 6.23
N HIS A 319 25.23 -2.31 6.64
CA HIS A 319 24.40 -2.55 7.81
C HIS A 319 23.09 -1.78 7.66
N VAL A 320 21.98 -2.37 8.10
CA VAL A 320 20.67 -1.73 8.12
C VAL A 320 20.09 -1.85 9.53
N THR A 321 19.78 -0.71 10.15
CA THR A 321 19.08 -0.63 11.44
C THR A 321 17.76 0.05 11.24
N GLN A 322 16.70 -0.50 11.84
CA GLN A 322 15.37 0.11 11.81
C GLN A 322 14.92 0.47 13.23
N PHE A 323 14.54 1.71 13.45
CA PHE A 323 14.02 2.21 14.71
C PHE A 323 12.52 2.44 14.68
N GLU A 324 11.87 2.04 15.75
CA GLU A 324 10.46 2.31 16.01
C GLU A 324 10.30 3.13 17.30
N LEU A 325 9.48 4.17 17.22
CA LEU A 325 9.18 5.06 18.36
C LEU A 325 8.38 4.35 19.45
N LEU A 326 7.46 3.49 19.04
CA LEU A 326 6.58 2.75 19.95
C LEU A 326 7.28 1.56 20.59
N PRO A 327 6.78 1.06 21.72
CA PRO A 327 7.28 -0.18 22.30
C PRO A 327 7.15 -1.36 21.35
N GLN A 328 8.01 -2.36 21.54
CA GLN A 328 7.92 -3.60 20.78
C GLN A 328 6.53 -4.22 20.97
N PRO A 329 5.79 -4.45 19.89
CA PRO A 329 4.52 -5.17 19.98
C PRO A 329 4.72 -6.59 20.51
N PRO A 330 3.72 -7.18 21.20
CA PRO A 330 3.78 -8.57 21.63
C PRO A 330 3.89 -9.51 20.41
N GLU A 331 4.57 -10.63 20.57
CA GLU A 331 4.68 -11.65 19.52
C GLU A 331 3.32 -12.24 19.15
N GLU A 332 2.47 -12.44 20.14
CA GLU A 332 1.11 -12.95 19.98
C GLU A 332 0.06 -11.87 20.29
N GLU A 333 -1.05 -11.95 19.59
CA GLU A 333 -2.19 -11.07 19.83
C GLU A 333 -3.02 -11.51 21.04
N ASN A 334 -3.55 -10.55 21.78
CA ASN A 334 -4.54 -10.82 22.82
C ASN A 334 -5.95 -10.92 22.19
N LYS A 335 -6.26 -12.06 21.57
CA LYS A 335 -7.52 -12.29 20.86
C LYS A 335 -8.77 -12.01 21.70
N PRO A 336 -8.91 -12.43 22.97
CA PRO A 336 -10.09 -12.13 23.78
C PRO A 336 -10.38 -10.64 23.92
N LEU A 337 -9.36 -9.79 23.81
CA LEU A 337 -9.50 -8.34 23.94
C LEU A 337 -9.67 -7.62 22.60
N VAL A 338 -9.08 -8.14 21.52
CA VAL A 338 -8.94 -7.39 20.27
C VAL A 338 -9.85 -7.93 19.16
N TRP A 339 -10.04 -9.27 19.07
CA TRP A 339 -10.85 -9.85 18.01
C TRP A 339 -12.29 -9.27 17.98
N PRO A 340 -12.87 -8.96 16.83
CA PRO A 340 -12.43 -9.23 15.45
C PRO A 340 -11.61 -8.10 14.80
N TYR A 341 -11.12 -7.17 15.59
CA TYR A 341 -10.41 -5.99 15.09
C TYR A 341 -8.94 -6.29 14.79
N TRP A 342 -8.30 -5.33 14.12
CA TRP A 342 -6.88 -5.43 13.76
C TRP A 342 -5.98 -5.44 15.01
N PRO A 343 -5.21 -6.51 15.24
CA PRO A 343 -4.44 -6.63 16.47
C PRO A 343 -3.11 -5.89 16.40
N THR A 344 -2.68 -5.38 17.56
CA THR A 344 -1.29 -4.97 17.77
C THR A 344 -0.48 -6.22 18.08
N LYS A 345 0.39 -6.61 17.14
CA LYS A 345 1.36 -7.70 17.30
C LYS A 345 2.61 -7.45 16.49
N LEU A 346 3.72 -8.08 16.89
CA LEU A 346 4.97 -8.02 16.14
C LEU A 346 4.77 -8.64 14.75
N ARG A 347 5.09 -7.86 13.71
CA ARG A 347 5.08 -8.32 12.33
C ARG A 347 6.50 -8.27 11.78
N THR A 348 6.91 -9.36 11.17
CA THR A 348 8.19 -9.47 10.47
C THR A 348 7.88 -9.62 8.99
N SER A 349 8.40 -8.71 8.18
CA SER A 349 8.28 -8.80 6.72
C SER A 349 9.45 -9.58 6.13
N SER A 350 9.28 -10.05 4.89
CA SER A 350 10.37 -10.68 4.13
C SER A 350 11.64 -9.83 4.04
N SER A 351 11.51 -8.48 4.04
CA SER A 351 12.67 -7.58 4.03
C SER A 351 13.49 -7.64 5.32
N HIS A 352 12.84 -7.84 6.46
CA HIS A 352 13.55 -8.02 7.74
C HIS A 352 14.32 -9.35 7.79
N GLU A 353 13.77 -10.41 7.18
CA GLU A 353 14.45 -11.71 7.06
C GLU A 353 15.72 -11.65 6.19
N GLU A 354 15.80 -10.67 5.32
CA GLU A 354 16.95 -10.40 4.44
C GLU A 354 18.13 -9.74 5.17
N GLY A 355 17.94 -9.30 6.41
CA GLY A 355 18.97 -8.69 7.26
C GLY A 355 18.59 -7.28 7.70
N CYS A 356 18.31 -7.14 9.00
CA CYS A 356 18.02 -5.84 9.63
C CYS A 356 18.07 -5.98 11.14
N GLU A 357 18.78 -5.08 11.80
CA GLU A 357 18.61 -4.88 13.23
C GLU A 357 17.37 -4.02 13.48
N ARG A 358 16.49 -4.49 14.37
CA ARG A 358 15.26 -3.76 14.73
C ARG A 358 15.30 -3.40 16.21
N ASP A 359 14.96 -2.15 16.51
CA ASP A 359 14.92 -1.67 17.89
C ASP A 359 13.71 -0.75 18.11
N TRP A 360 13.11 -0.85 19.28
CA TRP A 360 11.86 -0.19 19.65
C TRP A 360 12.04 0.73 20.85
N SER A 361 11.06 1.59 21.09
CA SER A 361 11.13 2.63 22.12
C SER A 361 12.38 3.50 21.94
N VAL A 362 12.67 3.89 20.73
CA VAL A 362 13.81 4.74 20.37
C VAL A 362 13.35 6.08 19.85
N GLY A 363 13.78 7.15 20.52
CA GLY A 363 13.66 8.53 20.04
C GLY A 363 14.95 9.00 19.37
N THR A 364 14.84 9.84 18.36
CA THR A 364 15.99 10.52 17.76
C THR A 364 16.14 11.90 18.39
N LYS A 365 17.30 12.17 18.96
CA LYS A 365 17.62 13.48 19.59
C LYS A 365 18.17 14.47 18.57
N ARG A 366 19.13 14.02 17.78
CA ARG A 366 19.81 14.83 16.78
C ARG A 366 20.61 13.95 15.81
N PHE A 367 20.98 14.56 14.71
CA PHE A 367 22.00 14.01 13.80
C PHE A 367 23.28 14.80 13.94
N GLU A 368 24.39 14.11 13.83
CA GLU A 368 25.73 14.74 13.85
C GLU A 368 26.50 14.31 12.59
N GLY A 369 27.35 15.21 12.10
CA GLY A 369 28.10 14.93 10.89
C GLY A 369 29.25 15.91 10.67
N LYS A 370 29.93 15.74 9.56
CA LYS A 370 31.09 16.50 9.16
C LYS A 370 30.95 16.97 7.72
N ASN A 371 31.43 18.17 7.44
CA ASN A 371 31.36 18.76 6.10
C ASN A 371 29.95 18.77 5.48
N GLY A 372 28.92 18.96 6.30
CA GLY A 372 27.54 18.99 5.85
C GLY A 372 26.89 17.62 5.60
N LYS A 373 27.58 16.50 5.89
CA LYS A 373 27.08 15.14 5.71
C LYS A 373 26.84 14.45 7.05
N VAL A 374 25.78 13.65 7.15
CA VAL A 374 25.51 12.86 8.33
C VAL A 374 26.55 11.74 8.49
N GLU A 375 27.01 11.52 9.72
CA GLU A 375 27.93 10.44 10.10
C GLU A 375 27.34 9.56 11.19
N LYS A 376 26.45 10.13 12.04
CA LYS A 376 25.83 9.38 13.12
C LYS A 376 24.49 9.99 13.55
N LEU A 377 23.65 9.13 14.13
CA LEU A 377 22.42 9.48 14.81
C LEU A 377 22.62 9.33 16.32
N ILE A 378 22.18 10.31 17.09
CA ILE A 378 22.10 10.23 18.55
C ILE A 378 20.68 9.89 18.91
N GLY A 379 20.48 8.68 19.45
CA GLY A 379 19.21 8.15 19.95
C GLY A 379 19.09 8.25 21.43
N VAL A 380 17.86 8.06 21.92
CA VAL A 380 17.53 8.00 23.36
C VAL A 380 16.50 6.90 23.56
N ARG A 381 16.56 6.20 24.69
CA ARG A 381 15.53 5.25 25.08
C ARG A 381 14.27 5.96 25.57
N LEU A 382 13.13 5.38 25.26
CA LEU A 382 11.84 5.94 25.62
C LEU A 382 11.08 4.98 26.55
N GLU A 383 10.36 5.56 27.49
CA GLU A 383 9.36 4.87 28.30
C GLU A 383 7.96 5.38 27.99
N TRP A 384 7.00 4.47 27.99
CA TRP A 384 5.60 4.76 27.73
C TRP A 384 4.75 4.45 28.94
N GLN A 385 4.18 5.46 29.57
CA GLN A 385 3.30 5.33 30.73
C GLN A 385 1.97 6.02 30.47
N GLY A 386 0.87 5.27 30.51
CA GLY A 386 -0.48 5.80 30.26
C GLY A 386 -0.65 6.50 28.91
N GLY A 387 0.03 6.02 27.88
CA GLY A 387 0.02 6.63 26.53
C GLY A 387 0.89 7.88 26.38
N LYS A 388 1.63 8.28 27.39
CA LYS A 388 2.58 9.39 27.36
C LYS A 388 4.01 8.86 27.23
N MET A 389 4.77 9.51 26.35
CA MET A 389 6.16 9.19 26.08
C MET A 389 7.07 10.06 26.95
N ALA A 390 8.09 9.46 27.54
CA ALA A 390 9.15 10.15 28.27
C ALA A 390 10.53 9.57 27.88
N GLU A 391 11.55 10.43 27.89
CA GLU A 391 12.93 9.98 27.69
C GLU A 391 13.47 9.35 28.97
N VAL A 392 14.16 8.22 28.83
CA VAL A 392 14.86 7.59 29.95
C VAL A 392 16.13 8.40 30.24
N PRO A 393 16.33 8.89 31.47
CA PRO A 393 17.53 9.69 31.80
C PRO A 393 18.82 8.90 31.55
N ASN A 394 19.84 9.60 31.03
CA ASN A 394 21.17 9.04 30.73
C ASN A 394 21.18 7.81 29.80
N SER A 395 20.20 7.71 28.92
CA SER A 395 20.06 6.59 27.96
C SER A 395 20.43 6.99 26.53
N GLU A 396 21.07 8.16 26.34
CA GLU A 396 21.56 8.53 25.01
C GLU A 396 22.59 7.52 24.52
N PHE A 397 22.50 7.19 23.25
CA PHE A 397 23.46 6.34 22.56
C PHE A 397 23.72 6.87 21.16
N GLU A 398 24.82 6.47 20.58
CA GLU A 398 25.14 6.83 19.19
C GLU A 398 25.15 5.60 18.29
N ILE A 399 24.73 5.79 17.04
CA ILE A 399 24.82 4.79 15.99
C ILE A 399 25.40 5.44 14.73
N LYS A 400 26.30 4.73 14.06
CA LYS A 400 26.83 5.16 12.77
C LYS A 400 25.70 5.22 11.74
N ALA A 401 25.62 6.31 10.99
CA ALA A 401 24.62 6.52 9.97
C ALA A 401 25.19 7.30 8.78
N ASP A 402 25.45 6.62 7.69
CA ASP A 402 25.90 7.23 6.43
C ASP A 402 24.69 7.60 5.53
N LEU A 403 23.51 7.04 5.84
CA LEU A 403 22.23 7.31 5.20
C LEU A 403 21.09 7.11 6.20
N VAL A 404 20.21 8.08 6.29
CA VAL A 404 18.99 8.01 7.13
C VAL A 404 17.76 8.12 6.25
N LEU A 405 16.82 7.20 6.41
CA LEU A 405 15.56 7.16 5.67
C LEU A 405 14.39 7.36 6.62
N LEU A 406 13.68 8.48 6.47
CA LEU A 406 12.49 8.82 7.26
C LEU A 406 11.25 8.14 6.66
N ALA A 407 10.84 7.03 7.28
CA ALA A 407 9.71 6.19 6.87
C ALA A 407 8.55 6.28 7.88
N MET A 408 8.27 7.48 8.38
CA MET A 408 7.32 7.73 9.46
C MET A 408 5.87 7.96 8.98
N GLY A 409 5.57 7.61 7.71
CA GLY A 409 4.26 7.78 7.08
C GLY A 409 3.97 9.21 6.63
N PHE A 410 2.72 9.45 6.29
CA PHE A 410 2.24 10.74 5.77
C PHE A 410 1.30 11.41 6.77
N VAL A 411 1.23 12.74 6.72
CA VAL A 411 0.35 13.53 7.60
C VAL A 411 -0.96 13.90 6.92
N SER A 412 -0.93 14.12 5.59
CA SER A 412 -2.11 14.56 4.84
C SER A 412 -1.92 14.38 3.32
N PRO A 413 -2.99 14.56 2.52
CA PRO A 413 -2.87 14.79 1.09
C PRO A 413 -2.03 16.05 0.78
N ALA A 414 -1.54 16.15 -0.44
CA ALA A 414 -0.91 17.36 -0.95
C ALA A 414 -1.92 18.54 -0.91
N GLN A 415 -1.61 19.57 -0.11
CA GLN A 415 -2.54 20.65 0.18
C GLN A 415 -2.88 21.51 -1.03
N GLN A 416 -1.97 21.57 -2.00
CA GLN A 416 -2.11 22.40 -3.21
C GLN A 416 -3.36 22.02 -4.02
N VAL A 417 -3.64 20.73 -4.17
CA VAL A 417 -4.81 20.25 -4.92
C VAL A 417 -6.10 20.59 -4.17
N LEU A 418 -6.17 20.29 -2.87
CA LEU A 418 -7.35 20.61 -2.06
C LEU A 418 -7.64 22.11 -2.02
N ASN A 419 -6.59 22.94 -1.85
CA ASN A 419 -6.71 24.39 -1.86
C ASN A 419 -7.18 24.92 -3.22
N ALA A 420 -6.67 24.35 -4.32
CA ALA A 420 -7.02 24.76 -5.67
C ALA A 420 -8.50 24.53 -5.97
N PHE A 421 -9.08 23.44 -5.45
CA PHE A 421 -10.52 23.13 -5.56
C PHE A 421 -11.37 23.81 -4.47
N GLY A 422 -10.77 24.51 -3.50
CA GLY A 422 -11.50 25.10 -2.38
C GLY A 422 -12.16 24.08 -1.45
N VAL A 423 -11.56 22.89 -1.31
CA VAL A 423 -12.07 21.81 -0.45
C VAL A 423 -11.83 22.15 1.02
N ASP A 424 -12.88 22.10 1.84
CA ASP A 424 -12.78 22.21 3.29
C ASP A 424 -11.94 21.09 3.86
N LYS A 425 -11.17 21.42 4.91
CA LYS A 425 -10.22 20.49 5.53
C LYS A 425 -10.52 20.29 7.01
N ASP A 426 -10.22 19.09 7.49
CA ASP A 426 -10.20 18.79 8.93
C ASP A 426 -8.95 19.37 9.61
N ALA A 427 -8.85 19.21 10.93
CA ALA A 427 -7.71 19.68 11.71
C ALA A 427 -6.37 19.01 11.36
N ARG A 428 -6.39 17.88 10.62
CA ARG A 428 -5.21 17.16 10.15
C ARG A 428 -4.83 17.51 8.71
N GLY A 429 -5.59 18.38 8.05
CA GLY A 429 -5.38 18.75 6.65
C GLY A 429 -5.97 17.77 5.63
N ASN A 430 -6.78 16.82 6.05
CA ASN A 430 -7.52 15.95 5.13
C ASN A 430 -8.78 16.65 4.63
N ALA A 431 -9.28 16.23 3.48
CA ALA A 431 -10.57 16.67 3.01
C ALA A 431 -11.65 16.36 4.05
N LYS A 432 -12.45 17.37 4.43
CA LYS A 432 -13.52 17.21 5.39
C LYS A 432 -14.69 16.47 4.72
N ALA A 433 -14.93 15.22 5.15
CA ALA A 433 -15.95 14.36 4.60
C ALA A 433 -16.79 13.71 5.71
N HIS A 434 -18.03 13.33 5.40
CA HIS A 434 -18.84 12.52 6.29
C HIS A 434 -18.51 11.04 6.10
N VAL A 435 -18.06 10.38 7.18
CA VAL A 435 -17.63 8.97 7.15
C VAL A 435 -18.79 8.05 6.78
N GLU A 436 -20.00 8.32 7.25
CA GLU A 436 -21.19 7.50 7.00
C GLU A 436 -21.68 7.54 5.55
N GLY A 437 -21.34 8.61 4.79
CA GLY A 437 -21.69 8.73 3.38
C GLY A 437 -20.60 8.32 2.41
N CYS A 438 -19.41 8.00 2.88
CA CYS A 438 -18.20 7.70 2.09
C CYS A 438 -17.82 8.78 1.06
N LEU A 439 -18.42 9.98 1.14
CA LEU A 439 -18.32 11.03 0.15
C LEU A 439 -17.93 12.36 0.78
N LEU A 440 -17.26 13.17 0.01
CA LEU A 440 -17.05 14.57 0.32
C LEU A 440 -18.41 15.28 0.48
N TYR A 441 -18.45 16.20 1.42
CA TYR A 441 -19.60 17.06 1.74
C TYR A 441 -20.28 17.71 0.52
N THR A 442 -19.60 17.83 -0.60
CA THR A 442 -20.10 18.46 -1.84
C THR A 442 -20.70 17.48 -2.86
N SER A 443 -20.70 16.18 -2.57
CA SER A 443 -21.31 15.19 -3.45
C SER A 443 -22.59 14.65 -2.81
N PRO A 444 -23.75 14.75 -3.47
CA PRO A 444 -24.92 14.04 -3.03
C PRO A 444 -24.65 12.53 -3.01
N SER A 445 -25.13 11.85 -1.99
CA SER A 445 -25.08 10.40 -1.93
C SER A 445 -25.83 9.82 -3.12
N PRO A 446 -25.33 8.74 -3.76
CA PRO A 446 -26.11 8.04 -4.79
C PRO A 446 -27.43 7.45 -4.28
N ARG A 447 -27.69 7.53 -2.98
CA ARG A 447 -28.91 7.07 -2.32
C ARG A 447 -29.88 8.19 -1.97
N ASP A 448 -29.46 9.43 -2.12
CA ASP A 448 -30.26 10.64 -1.97
C ASP A 448 -30.72 11.10 -3.37
#